data_d35dcf69edeca671331aa7655c242cd7
#
_entry.id   d35dcf69edeca671331aa7655c242cd7
#
_cell.length_a   1.000
_cell.length_b   1.000
_cell.length_c   1.000
_cell.angle_alpha   90.00
_cell.angle_beta   90.00
_cell.angle_gamma   90.00
#
_symmetry.space_group_name_H-M   'P 1'
#
loop_
_entity.id
_entity.type
_entity.pdbx_description
1 polymer ?
#
loop_
_entity_poly.entity_id
_entity_poly.type
_entity_poly.pdbx_seq_one_letter_code
_entity_poly.pdbx_strand_id
1 'polypeptide(L)'
;MSASIVSDSLSPEELRQRTRRGRLKMLAILLVCAAPVIASYFTYYVIRPEGRTNYGTLLQPLPDVTGLSGAGLDGAPAGLKQLGGKWLLLTGAGASCDAACEHRLYLLRQLRLTTGKDRDRVERAWIVGPGAGAPARLLAEHEGLVVIRAKAGAMAAAGFPSEGGDAPESHIWIVDPLGNLVMRYPVDPDPSRMKKDLLKLLKASRIG
;
A
#
# COMPACT_ATOMS: atom_id res chain seq x y z
N MET A 1 49.14 -68.16 -25.09
CA MET A 1 49.05 -66.70 -25.30
C MET A 1 48.66 -66.06 -23.99
N SER A 2 49.65 -65.58 -23.22
CA SER A 2 49.44 -64.96 -21.90
C SER A 2 49.29 -63.45 -22.09
N ALA A 3 48.12 -62.93 -21.74
CA ALA A 3 47.87 -61.49 -21.73
C ALA A 3 48.39 -60.93 -20.40
N SER A 4 49.49 -60.18 -20.46
CA SER A 4 50.02 -59.42 -19.33
C SER A 4 49.13 -58.23 -19.04
N ILE A 5 48.41 -58.26 -17.94
CA ILE A 5 47.70 -57.12 -17.40
C ILE A 5 48.74 -56.18 -16.80
N VAL A 6 49.13 -55.15 -17.54
CA VAL A 6 49.93 -54.05 -17.02
C VAL A 6 49.06 -53.26 -16.03
N SER A 7 49.25 -53.53 -14.75
CA SER A 7 48.69 -52.68 -13.68
C SER A 7 49.46 -51.36 -13.66
N ASP A 8 48.87 -50.35 -14.33
CA ASP A 8 49.36 -48.96 -14.30
C ASP A 8 49.14 -48.38 -12.89
N SER A 9 50.10 -48.60 -12.02
CA SER A 9 50.10 -48.06 -10.66
C SER A 9 50.58 -46.62 -10.72
N LEU A 10 49.60 -45.72 -10.66
CA LEU A 10 49.83 -44.28 -10.57
C LEU A 10 50.79 -43.95 -9.42
N SER A 11 51.77 -43.07 -9.63
CA SER A 11 52.72 -42.64 -8.62
C SER A 11 51.99 -41.95 -7.45
N PRO A 12 52.54 -41.99 -6.21
CA PRO A 12 51.95 -41.35 -5.05
C PRO A 12 51.68 -39.86 -5.23
N GLU A 13 52.47 -39.20 -6.06
CA GLU A 13 52.26 -37.76 -6.41
C GLU A 13 51.11 -37.54 -7.37
N GLU A 14 50.93 -38.37 -8.35
CA GLU A 14 49.77 -38.31 -9.29
C GLU A 14 48.46 -38.58 -8.56
N LEU A 15 48.44 -39.52 -7.62
CA LEU A 15 47.30 -39.78 -6.77
C LEU A 15 46.92 -38.55 -5.93
N ARG A 16 47.90 -37.90 -5.33
CA ARG A 16 47.72 -36.66 -4.54
C ARG A 16 47.18 -35.51 -5.39
N GLN A 17 47.72 -35.31 -6.58
CA GLN A 17 47.27 -34.28 -7.50
C GLN A 17 45.84 -34.56 -8.01
N ARG A 18 45.50 -35.80 -8.33
CA ARG A 18 44.18 -36.23 -8.74
C ARG A 18 43.14 -36.01 -7.66
N THR A 19 43.50 -36.37 -6.42
CA THR A 19 42.64 -36.15 -5.25
C THR A 19 42.43 -34.65 -4.98
N ARG A 20 43.50 -33.84 -5.06
CA ARG A 20 43.41 -32.37 -4.89
C ARG A 20 42.52 -31.73 -5.96
N ARG A 21 42.67 -32.12 -7.24
CA ARG A 21 41.83 -31.65 -8.33
C ARG A 21 40.36 -32.12 -8.15
N GLY A 22 40.15 -33.35 -7.68
CA GLY A 22 38.80 -33.85 -7.38
C GLY A 22 38.11 -33.06 -6.26
N ARG A 23 38.82 -32.77 -5.17
CA ARG A 23 38.33 -31.94 -4.08
C ARG A 23 38.01 -30.51 -4.52
N LEU A 24 38.86 -29.92 -5.37
CA LEU A 24 38.64 -28.58 -5.88
C LEU A 24 37.38 -28.50 -6.78
N LYS A 25 37.19 -29.52 -7.66
CA LYS A 25 35.99 -29.63 -8.47
C LYS A 25 34.73 -29.80 -7.61
N MET A 26 34.79 -30.63 -6.58
CA MET A 26 33.68 -30.83 -5.65
C MET A 26 33.31 -29.54 -4.89
N LEU A 27 34.33 -28.79 -4.42
CA LEU A 27 34.15 -27.51 -3.77
C LEU A 27 33.54 -26.47 -4.73
N ALA A 28 33.99 -26.44 -5.99
CA ALA A 28 33.45 -25.54 -7.00
C ALA A 28 31.98 -25.82 -7.27
N ILE A 29 31.58 -27.08 -7.42
CA ILE A 29 30.19 -27.49 -7.61
C ILE A 29 29.35 -27.08 -6.38
N LEU A 30 29.84 -27.37 -5.18
CA LEU A 30 29.16 -27.01 -3.93
C LEU A 30 28.95 -25.49 -3.84
N LEU A 31 29.96 -24.70 -4.20
CA LEU A 31 29.88 -23.23 -4.20
C LEU A 31 28.86 -22.71 -5.22
N VAL A 32 28.82 -23.27 -6.41
CA VAL A 32 27.81 -22.91 -7.46
C VAL A 32 26.41 -23.26 -6.99
N CYS A 33 26.22 -24.43 -6.36
CA CYS A 33 24.91 -24.81 -5.82
C CYS A 33 24.49 -23.98 -4.62
N ALA A 34 25.43 -23.55 -3.77
CA ALA A 34 25.16 -22.73 -2.60
C ALA A 34 24.96 -21.22 -2.94
N ALA A 35 25.55 -20.76 -4.05
CA ALA A 35 25.55 -19.36 -4.44
C ALA A 35 24.14 -18.73 -4.51
N PRO A 36 23.11 -19.35 -5.14
CA PRO A 36 21.77 -18.78 -5.18
C PRO A 36 21.14 -18.62 -3.78
N VAL A 37 21.38 -19.58 -2.90
CA VAL A 37 20.87 -19.54 -1.52
C VAL A 37 21.55 -18.41 -0.75
N ILE A 38 22.89 -18.34 -0.81
CA ILE A 38 23.66 -17.27 -0.17
C ILE A 38 23.26 -15.89 -0.74
N ALA A 39 23.13 -15.76 -2.07
CA ALA A 39 22.70 -14.52 -2.70
C ALA A 39 21.30 -14.11 -2.25
N SER A 40 20.36 -15.06 -2.15
CA SER A 40 19.00 -14.79 -1.65
C SER A 40 19.00 -14.28 -0.20
N TYR A 41 19.74 -14.96 0.69
CA TYR A 41 19.89 -14.53 2.08
C TYR A 41 20.57 -13.16 2.19
N PHE A 42 21.63 -12.94 1.42
CA PHE A 42 22.34 -11.66 1.40
C PHE A 42 21.42 -10.52 0.92
N THR A 43 20.67 -10.75 -0.17
CA THR A 43 19.70 -9.76 -0.67
C THR A 43 18.62 -9.46 0.35
N TYR A 44 18.09 -10.49 1.02
CA TYR A 44 17.00 -10.34 1.99
C TYR A 44 17.44 -9.63 3.27
N TYR A 45 18.61 -9.98 3.82
CA TYR A 45 19.05 -9.45 5.14
C TYR A 45 19.93 -8.21 5.04
N VAL A 46 20.77 -8.10 4.00
CA VAL A 46 21.77 -7.02 3.87
C VAL A 46 21.28 -5.90 2.96
N ILE A 47 20.81 -6.23 1.76
CA ILE A 47 20.40 -5.20 0.79
C ILE A 47 19.06 -4.62 1.21
N ARG A 48 18.14 -5.43 1.80
CA ARG A 48 16.78 -5.00 2.19
C ARG A 48 16.25 -3.99 1.20
N PRO A 49 15.81 -4.40 0.01
CA PRO A 49 15.35 -3.45 -0.99
C PRO A 49 14.22 -2.62 -0.38
N GLU A 50 14.54 -1.40 0.02
CA GLU A 50 13.57 -0.40 0.52
C GLU A 50 12.70 0.15 -0.62
N GLY A 51 12.60 -0.57 -1.70
CA GLY A 51 11.72 -0.27 -2.80
C GLY A 51 10.28 -0.25 -2.33
N ARG A 52 9.85 0.91 -1.80
CA ARG A 52 8.43 1.18 -1.58
C ARG A 52 7.75 1.01 -2.94
N THR A 53 7.07 -0.11 -3.10
CA THR A 53 6.34 -0.42 -4.35
C THR A 53 5.09 0.45 -4.48
N ASN A 54 4.74 1.19 -3.43
CA ASN A 54 3.58 2.07 -3.35
C ASN A 54 4.01 3.53 -3.35
N TYR A 55 3.23 4.35 -4.02
CA TYR A 55 3.41 5.80 -4.04
C TYR A 55 2.92 6.44 -2.75
N GLY A 56 1.74 6.02 -2.27
CA GLY A 56 1.24 6.42 -0.98
C GLY A 56 2.05 5.81 0.16
N THR A 57 2.10 6.51 1.28
CA THR A 57 2.70 6.01 2.53
C THR A 57 1.77 5.00 3.17
N LEU A 58 2.21 3.75 3.30
CA LEU A 58 1.52 2.74 4.09
C LEU A 58 1.67 3.05 5.58
N LEU A 59 0.59 2.93 6.31
CA LEU A 59 0.56 3.14 7.75
C LEU A 59 0.82 1.82 8.49
N GLN A 60 1.65 1.85 9.52
CA GLN A 60 1.91 0.74 10.40
C GLN A 60 2.19 1.27 11.83
N PRO A 61 1.43 0.79 12.84
CA PRO A 61 0.29 -0.11 12.74
C PRO A 61 -0.87 0.51 11.96
N LEU A 62 -1.83 -0.31 11.51
CA LEU A 62 -3.04 0.15 10.82
C LEU A 62 -4.06 0.67 11.86
N PRO A 63 -4.30 1.98 11.97
CA PRO A 63 -5.30 2.51 12.91
C PRO A 63 -6.72 2.12 12.46
N ASP A 64 -7.55 1.67 13.39
CA ASP A 64 -8.99 1.55 13.17
C ASP A 64 -9.64 2.93 13.25
N VAL A 65 -10.23 3.38 12.16
CA VAL A 65 -10.88 4.70 12.05
C VAL A 65 -12.40 4.63 12.03
N THR A 66 -12.98 3.48 12.33
CA THR A 66 -14.45 3.28 12.37
C THR A 66 -15.14 4.14 13.42
N GLY A 67 -14.41 4.62 14.42
CA GLY A 67 -14.92 5.54 15.45
C GLY A 67 -15.24 6.95 14.94
N LEU A 68 -14.81 7.33 13.73
CA LEU A 68 -15.15 8.62 13.14
C LEU A 68 -16.64 8.68 12.82
N SER A 69 -17.34 9.61 13.48
CA SER A 69 -18.77 9.79 13.33
C SER A 69 -19.17 11.27 13.39
N GLY A 70 -20.34 11.55 12.89
CA GLY A 70 -20.92 12.90 12.82
C GLY A 70 -22.36 12.86 12.33
N ALA A 71 -22.76 13.83 11.54
CA ALA A 71 -24.08 13.91 10.93
C ALA A 71 -23.96 13.96 9.40
N GLY A 72 -24.86 13.30 8.71
CA GLY A 72 -25.03 13.42 7.26
C GLY A 72 -25.55 14.79 6.83
N LEU A 73 -25.79 14.97 5.53
CA LEU A 73 -26.37 16.20 4.99
C LEU A 73 -27.81 16.41 5.44
N ASP A 74 -28.53 15.33 5.67
CA ASP A 74 -29.91 15.27 6.19
C ASP A 74 -30.01 15.44 7.72
N GLY A 75 -28.86 15.55 8.40
CA GLY A 75 -28.78 15.61 9.86
C GLY A 75 -28.86 14.24 10.55
N ALA A 76 -29.05 13.16 9.82
CA ALA A 76 -29.03 11.81 10.39
C ALA A 76 -27.60 11.43 10.87
N PRO A 77 -27.48 10.54 11.88
CA PRO A 77 -26.17 10.04 12.28
C PRO A 77 -25.43 9.36 11.12
N ALA A 78 -24.19 9.77 10.87
CA ALA A 78 -23.34 9.24 9.81
C ALA A 78 -21.93 8.97 10.35
N GLY A 79 -21.26 7.95 9.80
CA GLY A 79 -19.90 7.61 10.23
C GLY A 79 -19.24 6.56 9.34
N LEU A 80 -17.94 6.39 9.51
CA LEU A 80 -17.18 5.43 8.69
C LEU A 80 -17.60 3.99 8.95
N LYS A 81 -18.08 3.65 10.14
CA LYS A 81 -18.59 2.32 10.48
C LYS A 81 -19.73 1.86 9.54
N GLN A 82 -20.58 2.79 9.10
CA GLN A 82 -21.71 2.50 8.21
C GLN A 82 -21.27 2.23 6.76
N LEU A 83 -20.04 2.63 6.40
CA LEU A 83 -19.43 2.41 5.10
C LEU A 83 -18.55 1.15 5.06
N GLY A 84 -18.52 0.37 6.14
CA GLY A 84 -17.78 -0.89 6.21
C GLY A 84 -18.17 -1.86 5.10
N GLY A 85 -17.25 -2.76 4.75
CA GLY A 85 -17.42 -3.71 3.64
C GLY A 85 -16.97 -3.16 2.29
N LYS A 86 -16.59 -1.87 2.18
CA LYS A 86 -16.06 -1.25 0.96
C LYS A 86 -14.73 -0.55 1.23
N TRP A 87 -13.92 -0.45 0.20
CA TRP A 87 -12.76 0.42 0.20
C TRP A 87 -13.20 1.89 0.19
N LEU A 88 -12.65 2.71 1.08
CA LEU A 88 -13.00 4.11 1.15
C LEU A 88 -11.86 4.98 0.65
N LEU A 89 -12.17 5.88 -0.27
CA LEU A 89 -11.34 7.02 -0.62
C LEU A 89 -11.85 8.22 0.17
N LEU A 90 -11.04 8.76 1.06
CA LEU A 90 -11.47 9.76 2.03
C LEU A 90 -10.59 11.00 1.98
N THR A 91 -11.19 12.17 2.11
CA THR A 91 -10.50 13.44 2.37
C THR A 91 -11.29 14.28 3.36
N GLY A 92 -10.65 15.30 3.91
CA GLY A 92 -11.30 16.24 4.81
C GLY A 92 -11.36 17.67 4.29
N ALA A 93 -12.13 18.49 4.97
CA ALA A 93 -12.07 19.94 4.90
C ALA A 93 -12.23 20.54 6.28
N GLY A 94 -11.53 21.63 6.54
CA GLY A 94 -11.67 22.43 7.76
C GLY A 94 -12.95 23.26 7.76
N ALA A 95 -12.81 24.57 7.94
CA ALA A 95 -13.94 25.50 7.98
C ALA A 95 -14.53 25.83 6.59
N SER A 96 -13.81 25.59 5.51
CA SER A 96 -14.25 25.81 4.14
C SER A 96 -13.58 24.82 3.18
N CYS A 97 -14.17 24.60 2.02
CA CYS A 97 -13.55 23.87 0.93
C CYS A 97 -12.95 24.86 -0.06
N ASP A 98 -11.64 24.99 -0.04
CA ASP A 98 -10.88 25.82 -0.99
C ASP A 98 -10.56 25.06 -2.28
N ALA A 99 -9.84 25.68 -3.21
CA ALA A 99 -9.46 25.06 -4.48
C ALA A 99 -8.70 23.74 -4.31
N ALA A 100 -7.85 23.61 -3.29
CA ALA A 100 -7.13 22.37 -3.01
C ALA A 100 -8.07 21.26 -2.52
N CYS A 101 -9.03 21.60 -1.69
CA CYS A 101 -10.11 20.69 -1.26
C CYS A 101 -10.95 20.26 -2.46
N GLU A 102 -11.42 21.17 -3.31
CA GLU A 102 -12.17 20.85 -4.52
C GLU A 102 -11.37 19.92 -5.44
N HIS A 103 -10.09 20.19 -5.61
CA HIS A 103 -9.21 19.32 -6.38
C HIS A 103 -9.11 17.90 -5.80
N ARG A 104 -9.00 17.75 -4.49
CA ARG A 104 -9.00 16.43 -3.84
C ARG A 104 -10.32 15.68 -4.08
N LEU A 105 -11.46 16.36 -3.97
CA LEU A 105 -12.76 15.76 -4.27
C LEU A 105 -12.86 15.30 -5.73
N TYR A 106 -12.34 16.11 -6.65
CA TYR A 106 -12.23 15.74 -8.07
C TYR A 106 -11.38 14.46 -8.24
N LEU A 107 -10.22 14.38 -7.56
CA LEU A 107 -9.36 13.20 -7.60
C LEU A 107 -10.05 11.95 -7.07
N LEU A 108 -10.79 12.05 -5.95
CA LEU A 108 -11.57 10.92 -5.43
C LEU A 108 -12.58 10.40 -6.46
N ARG A 109 -13.27 11.31 -7.16
CA ARG A 109 -14.22 10.95 -8.22
C ARG A 109 -13.51 10.24 -9.37
N GLN A 110 -12.42 10.81 -9.87
CA GLN A 110 -11.67 10.23 -10.98
C GLN A 110 -11.09 8.86 -10.64
N LEU A 111 -10.49 8.71 -9.45
CA LEU A 111 -9.96 7.43 -9.00
C LEU A 111 -11.02 6.34 -8.97
N ARG A 112 -12.19 6.62 -8.38
CA ARG A 112 -13.30 5.65 -8.37
C ARG A 112 -13.75 5.27 -9.78
N LEU A 113 -13.83 6.22 -10.71
CA LEU A 113 -14.18 5.93 -12.10
C LEU A 113 -13.16 5.04 -12.81
N THR A 114 -11.86 5.19 -12.46
CA THR A 114 -10.80 4.38 -13.07
C THR A 114 -10.73 2.93 -12.59
N THR A 115 -11.47 2.56 -11.54
CA THR A 115 -11.49 1.18 -11.04
C THR A 115 -12.33 0.23 -11.92
N GLY A 116 -13.11 0.76 -12.85
CA GLY A 116 -13.87 -0.03 -13.83
C GLY A 116 -14.86 -0.99 -13.16
N LYS A 117 -14.65 -2.30 -13.34
CA LYS A 117 -15.51 -3.35 -12.76
C LYS A 117 -15.51 -3.40 -11.23
N ASP A 118 -14.47 -2.89 -10.59
CA ASP A 118 -14.34 -2.85 -9.13
C ASP A 118 -14.94 -1.56 -8.53
N ARG A 119 -15.67 -0.75 -9.33
CA ARG A 119 -16.23 0.54 -8.91
C ARG A 119 -17.15 0.42 -7.70
N ASP A 120 -17.95 -0.64 -7.63
CA ASP A 120 -18.93 -0.85 -6.55
C ASP A 120 -18.29 -1.28 -5.23
N ARG A 121 -17.02 -1.69 -5.28
CA ARG A 121 -16.17 -1.99 -4.13
C ARG A 121 -15.54 -0.75 -3.51
N VAL A 122 -15.61 0.41 -4.19
CA VAL A 122 -14.97 1.65 -3.76
C VAL A 122 -16.01 2.72 -3.50
N GLU A 123 -15.99 3.29 -2.30
CA GLU A 123 -16.84 4.41 -1.92
C GLU A 123 -16.00 5.66 -1.64
N ARG A 124 -16.63 6.83 -1.65
CA ARG A 124 -15.97 8.11 -1.40
C ARG A 124 -16.61 8.79 -0.21
N ALA A 125 -15.77 9.29 0.70
CA ALA A 125 -16.22 10.01 1.87
C ALA A 125 -15.52 11.36 1.99
N TRP A 126 -16.27 12.36 2.42
CA TRP A 126 -15.78 13.70 2.68
C TRP A 126 -16.14 14.10 4.11
N ILE A 127 -15.10 14.31 4.92
CA ILE A 127 -15.26 14.72 6.32
C ILE A 127 -15.21 16.25 6.37
N VAL A 128 -16.28 16.85 6.83
CA VAL A 128 -16.46 18.30 6.84
C VAL A 128 -16.48 18.80 8.29
N GLY A 129 -15.62 19.75 8.58
CA GLY A 129 -15.55 20.39 9.89
C GLY A 129 -16.76 21.28 10.22
N PRO A 130 -16.88 21.72 11.46
CA PRO A 130 -17.98 22.62 11.87
C PRO A 130 -17.89 23.95 11.13
N GLY A 131 -19.01 24.45 10.67
CA GLY A 131 -19.11 25.71 9.91
C GLY A 131 -18.76 25.60 8.42
N ALA A 132 -18.15 24.49 7.99
CA ALA A 132 -17.95 24.26 6.56
C ALA A 132 -19.26 23.92 5.89
N GLY A 133 -19.66 24.74 4.91
CA GLY A 133 -20.78 24.42 4.03
C GLY A 133 -20.36 23.33 3.04
N ALA A 134 -21.31 22.44 2.70
CA ALA A 134 -21.19 21.59 1.51
C ALA A 134 -22.01 22.29 0.39
N PRO A 135 -21.37 23.11 -0.48
CA PRO A 135 -22.10 23.87 -1.50
C PRO A 135 -22.86 22.93 -2.43
N ALA A 136 -24.12 23.28 -2.76
CA ALA A 136 -24.95 22.46 -3.63
C ALA A 136 -24.29 22.15 -4.97
N ARG A 137 -23.49 23.09 -5.52
CA ARG A 137 -22.69 22.87 -6.73
C ARG A 137 -21.72 21.68 -6.56
N LEU A 138 -20.95 21.64 -5.48
CA LEU A 138 -20.01 20.55 -5.24
C LEU A 138 -20.73 19.22 -5.05
N LEU A 139 -21.86 19.20 -4.37
CA LEU A 139 -22.64 17.98 -4.19
C LEU A 139 -23.18 17.45 -5.52
N ALA A 140 -23.66 18.34 -6.40
CA ALA A 140 -24.11 17.97 -7.74
C ALA A 140 -22.97 17.43 -8.64
N GLU A 141 -21.77 18.02 -8.54
CA GLU A 141 -20.59 17.56 -9.28
C GLU A 141 -20.05 16.21 -8.76
N HIS A 142 -20.35 15.86 -7.52
CA HIS A 142 -19.81 14.68 -6.82
C HIS A 142 -20.92 13.71 -6.37
N GLU A 143 -21.88 13.42 -7.24
CA GLU A 143 -22.97 12.49 -6.97
C GLU A 143 -22.48 11.20 -6.33
N GLY A 144 -23.17 10.72 -5.27
CA GLY A 144 -22.80 9.54 -4.49
C GLY A 144 -21.61 9.74 -3.55
N LEU A 145 -21.16 10.98 -3.30
CA LEU A 145 -20.19 11.30 -2.26
C LEU A 145 -20.87 11.27 -0.89
N VAL A 146 -20.37 10.46 0.03
CA VAL A 146 -20.86 10.46 1.41
C VAL A 146 -20.22 11.61 2.17
N VAL A 147 -21.04 12.52 2.67
CA VAL A 147 -20.56 13.67 3.47
C VAL A 147 -20.84 13.41 4.94
N ILE A 148 -19.82 13.57 5.78
CA ILE A 148 -19.93 13.42 7.23
C ILE A 148 -19.51 14.75 7.87
N ARG A 149 -20.47 15.45 8.49
CA ARG A 149 -20.20 16.66 9.28
C ARG A 149 -19.73 16.24 10.66
N ALA A 150 -18.45 16.42 10.92
CA ALA A 150 -17.80 15.99 12.14
C ALA A 150 -17.36 17.21 12.99
N LYS A 151 -17.03 16.98 14.25
CA LYS A 151 -16.45 18.00 15.12
C LYS A 151 -15.05 18.38 14.64
N ALA A 152 -14.59 19.60 15.03
CA ALA A 152 -13.20 19.99 14.78
C ALA A 152 -12.24 18.94 15.37
N GLY A 153 -11.20 18.57 14.60
CA GLY A 153 -10.22 17.57 15.01
C GLY A 153 -10.73 16.14 15.06
N ALA A 154 -11.93 15.84 14.54
CA ALA A 154 -12.50 14.49 14.56
C ALA A 154 -11.62 13.47 13.81
N MET A 155 -10.96 13.87 12.72
CA MET A 155 -10.04 12.98 12.01
C MET A 155 -8.83 12.62 12.88
N ALA A 156 -8.20 13.61 13.50
CA ALA A 156 -7.06 13.37 14.40
C ALA A 156 -7.48 12.49 15.59
N ALA A 157 -8.63 12.78 16.20
CA ALA A 157 -9.18 11.99 17.31
C ALA A 157 -9.51 10.53 16.91
N ALA A 158 -9.86 10.29 15.65
CA ALA A 158 -10.10 8.97 15.10
C ALA A 158 -8.83 8.22 14.66
N GLY A 159 -7.64 8.80 14.86
CA GLY A 159 -6.37 8.13 14.56
C GLY A 159 -5.75 8.47 13.20
N PHE A 160 -6.26 9.48 12.47
CA PHE A 160 -5.59 9.97 11.27
C PHE A 160 -4.35 10.77 11.66
N PRO A 161 -3.14 10.33 11.26
CA PRO A 161 -1.92 10.98 11.70
C PRO A 161 -1.72 12.34 11.05
N SER A 162 -1.19 13.30 11.82
CA SER A 162 -0.61 14.55 11.32
C SER A 162 0.89 14.33 11.14
N GLU A 163 1.44 14.70 10.00
CA GLU A 163 2.86 14.56 9.73
C GLU A 163 3.36 15.79 8.98
N GLY A 164 4.54 16.28 9.37
CA GLY A 164 5.13 17.48 8.72
C GLY A 164 4.42 18.80 9.02
N GLY A 165 3.50 18.83 10.00
CA GLY A 165 2.68 20.01 10.29
C GLY A 165 1.40 20.11 9.48
N ASP A 166 1.15 19.19 8.56
CA ASP A 166 -0.07 19.18 7.75
C ASP A 166 -1.24 18.58 8.53
N ALA A 167 -2.40 19.21 8.41
CA ALA A 167 -3.63 18.69 9.01
C ALA A 167 -4.10 17.41 8.28
N PRO A 168 -4.69 16.42 8.99
CA PRO A 168 -5.22 15.21 8.34
C PRO A 168 -6.20 15.49 7.21
N GLU A 169 -6.94 16.60 7.29
CA GLU A 169 -7.91 17.03 6.30
C GLU A 169 -7.28 17.40 4.94
N SER A 170 -5.97 17.71 4.92
CA SER A 170 -5.25 18.10 3.70
C SER A 170 -4.83 16.93 2.81
N HIS A 171 -5.02 15.71 3.28
CA HIS A 171 -4.58 14.50 2.60
C HIS A 171 -5.74 13.71 1.99
N ILE A 172 -5.40 12.82 1.05
CA ILE A 172 -6.29 11.75 0.60
C ILE A 172 -5.85 10.47 1.30
N TRP A 173 -6.83 9.73 1.80
CA TRP A 173 -6.64 8.52 2.58
C TRP A 173 -7.35 7.34 1.94
N ILE A 174 -6.78 6.14 2.13
CA ILE A 174 -7.45 4.88 1.81
C ILE A 174 -7.73 4.14 3.11
N VAL A 175 -9.00 3.74 3.28
CA VAL A 175 -9.47 2.88 4.37
C VAL A 175 -9.92 1.56 3.78
N ASP A 176 -9.57 0.45 4.43
CA ASP A 176 -9.94 -0.89 3.98
C ASP A 176 -11.40 -1.24 4.34
N PRO A 177 -11.96 -2.35 3.81
CA PRO A 177 -13.33 -2.77 4.12
C PRO A 177 -13.57 -3.12 5.59
N LEU A 178 -12.53 -3.32 6.40
CA LEU A 178 -12.61 -3.58 7.83
C LEU A 178 -12.58 -2.29 8.67
N GLY A 179 -12.32 -1.14 8.03
CA GLY A 179 -12.25 0.16 8.70
C GLY A 179 -10.85 0.57 9.15
N ASN A 180 -9.81 -0.13 8.69
CA ASN A 180 -8.43 0.24 9.00
C ASN A 180 -7.90 1.27 8.01
N LEU A 181 -7.18 2.25 8.52
CA LEU A 181 -6.51 3.26 7.71
C LEU A 181 -5.22 2.67 7.12
N VAL A 182 -5.21 2.43 5.81
CA VAL A 182 -4.14 1.70 5.13
C VAL A 182 -3.08 2.62 4.57
N MET A 183 -3.50 3.72 3.93
CA MET A 183 -2.57 4.51 3.13
C MET A 183 -2.91 6.00 3.18
N ARG A 184 -1.85 6.83 3.18
CA ARG A 184 -1.92 8.27 3.03
C ARG A 184 -1.24 8.70 1.73
N TYR A 185 -1.85 9.64 1.03
CA TYR A 185 -1.22 10.33 -0.09
C TYR A 185 -0.70 11.72 0.32
N PRO A 186 0.33 12.26 -0.35
CA PRO A 186 0.77 13.63 -0.12
C PRO A 186 -0.33 14.66 -0.43
N VAL A 187 -0.14 15.91 -0.04
CA VAL A 187 -1.13 16.99 -0.20
C VAL A 187 -1.48 17.24 -1.68
N ASP A 188 -0.48 17.15 -2.56
CA ASP A 188 -0.65 17.25 -4.02
C ASP A 188 -0.21 15.95 -4.69
N PRO A 189 -1.09 14.94 -4.77
CA PRO A 189 -0.71 13.61 -5.23
C PRO A 189 -0.84 13.45 -6.76
N ASP A 190 0.08 12.67 -7.35
CA ASP A 190 -0.01 12.22 -8.76
C ASP A 190 -1.17 11.21 -8.94
N PRO A 191 -2.20 11.55 -9.73
CA PRO A 191 -3.36 10.68 -9.94
C PRO A 191 -3.02 9.33 -10.57
N SER A 192 -2.02 9.29 -11.46
CA SER A 192 -1.62 8.05 -12.16
C SER A 192 -0.96 7.07 -11.20
N ARG A 193 -0.19 7.58 -10.25
CA ARG A 193 0.46 6.77 -9.22
C ARG A 193 -0.54 6.29 -8.18
N MET A 194 -1.48 7.17 -7.76
CA MET A 194 -2.60 6.79 -6.87
C MET A 194 -3.44 5.66 -7.47
N LYS A 195 -3.80 5.76 -8.76
CA LYS A 195 -4.53 4.72 -9.48
C LYS A 195 -3.82 3.37 -9.42
N LYS A 196 -2.49 3.35 -9.64
CA LYS A 196 -1.70 2.12 -9.58
C LYS A 196 -1.76 1.47 -8.20
N ASP A 197 -1.66 2.28 -7.13
CA ASP A 197 -1.74 1.78 -5.76
C ASP A 197 -3.14 1.22 -5.44
N LEU A 198 -4.19 1.98 -5.77
CA LEU A 198 -5.57 1.54 -5.56
C LEU A 198 -5.87 0.22 -6.27
N LEU A 199 -5.46 0.08 -7.54
CA LEU A 199 -5.67 -1.16 -8.30
C LEU A 199 -4.88 -2.34 -7.72
N LYS A 200 -3.68 -2.11 -7.16
CA LYS A 200 -2.93 -3.16 -6.45
C LYS A 200 -3.68 -3.64 -5.20
N LEU A 201 -4.22 -2.70 -4.39
CA LEU A 201 -4.98 -3.02 -3.19
C LEU A 201 -6.23 -3.83 -3.54
N LEU A 202 -7.02 -3.37 -4.52
CA LEU A 202 -8.22 -4.06 -4.98
C LEU A 202 -7.94 -5.46 -5.53
N LYS A 203 -6.81 -5.64 -6.24
CA LYS A 203 -6.38 -6.95 -6.76
C LYS A 203 -5.92 -7.89 -5.65
N ALA A 204 -5.25 -7.38 -4.64
CA ALA A 204 -4.76 -8.19 -3.51
C ALA A 204 -5.88 -8.58 -2.54
N SER A 205 -6.92 -7.75 -2.42
CA SER A 205 -8.05 -7.98 -1.53
C SER A 205 -9.15 -8.80 -2.20
N ARG A 206 -9.67 -9.78 -1.45
CA ARG A 206 -10.87 -10.56 -1.84
C ARG A 206 -12.15 -10.05 -1.20
N ILE A 207 -12.07 -9.03 -0.33
CA ILE A 207 -13.19 -8.41 0.39
C ILE A 207 -13.42 -6.98 -0.11
N GLY A 208 -14.66 -6.53 -0.02
CA GLY A 208 -15.07 -5.20 -0.49
C GLY A 208 -15.83 -5.26 -1.80
#